data_eb37ca1c9b71a4d029983a655195a370
#
_entry.id   eb37ca1c9b71a4d029983a655195a370
#
_cell.length_a   1.000
_cell.length_b   1.000
_cell.length_c   1.000
_cell.angle_alpha   90.00
_cell.angle_beta   90.00
_cell.angle_gamma   90.00
#
_symmetry.space_group_name_H-M   'P 1'
#
loop_
_entity.id
_entity.type
_entity.pdbx_description
1 polymer ?
#
loop_
_entity_poly.entity_id
_entity_poly.type
_entity_poly.pdbx_seq_one_letter_code
_entity_poly.pdbx_strand_id
1 'polypeptide(L)'
;FMPQWNFLNFLRDKGRRFPSLKVMMSTEATGLIHDGDRVVGVEATDAQGSFEIRADLTVACDGRHSVVRPSAGLEVEEIGAPMDVLWFRASRGSNEESVFARIEAGQMMVTLDRGTYWQCAYVIPKGQYDAVKARGLDAFRAGVVALAPNIKSGIGDVKSWDDVKLLTVAVNRLKRWTRPGLLCIGDAAHAMSPVGGVGVNISVQDAVAAANLLAEKLTHGPVGEDDLAAV
;
A
#
# COMPACT_ATOMS: atom_id res chain seq x y z
N PHE A 1 -3.61 16.44 -3.58
CA PHE A 1 -2.68 15.29 -3.61
C PHE A 1 -1.43 15.61 -2.80
N MET A 2 -1.06 14.69 -1.89
CA MET A 2 0.12 14.83 -1.03
C MET A 2 1.08 13.65 -1.29
N PRO A 3 2.39 13.87 -1.38
CA PRO A 3 3.34 12.77 -1.39
C PRO A 3 3.20 11.89 -0.14
N GLN A 4 3.21 10.59 -0.31
CA GLN A 4 2.99 9.63 0.80
C GLN A 4 3.99 9.84 1.95
N TRP A 5 5.27 10.13 1.64
CA TRP A 5 6.29 10.40 2.65
C TRP A 5 5.98 11.62 3.51
N ASN A 6 5.38 12.67 2.94
CA ASN A 6 4.98 13.85 3.70
C ASN A 6 3.87 13.50 4.71
N PHE A 7 2.91 12.65 4.29
CA PHE A 7 1.85 12.16 5.17
C PHE A 7 2.40 11.29 6.30
N LEU A 8 3.28 10.33 5.99
CA LEU A 8 3.90 9.46 6.99
C LEU A 8 4.74 10.26 7.99
N ASN A 9 5.55 11.21 7.52
CA ASN A 9 6.33 12.08 8.39
C ASN A 9 5.43 12.93 9.30
N PHE A 10 4.34 13.48 8.76
CA PHE A 10 3.36 14.21 9.54
C PHE A 10 2.76 13.35 10.66
N LEU A 11 2.33 12.12 10.37
CA LEU A 11 1.79 11.21 11.37
C LEU A 11 2.83 10.86 12.44
N ARG A 12 4.05 10.53 12.03
CA ARG A 12 5.15 10.27 12.97
C ARG A 12 5.40 11.45 13.90
N ASP A 13 5.49 12.67 13.36
CA ASP A 13 5.78 13.86 14.13
C ASP A 13 4.62 14.22 15.10
N LYS A 14 3.39 13.97 14.67
CA LYS A 14 2.22 14.11 15.56
C LYS A 14 2.19 13.03 16.63
N GLY A 15 2.58 11.81 16.29
CA GLY A 15 2.65 10.67 17.20
C GLY A 15 3.62 10.88 18.36
N ARG A 16 4.72 11.63 18.17
CA ARG A 16 5.69 11.98 19.23
C ARG A 16 5.11 12.71 20.44
N ARG A 17 3.89 13.24 20.32
CA ARG A 17 3.17 13.86 21.47
C ARG A 17 2.67 12.84 22.48
N PHE A 18 2.64 11.56 22.11
CA PHE A 18 2.13 10.48 22.94
C PHE A 18 3.29 9.62 23.44
N PRO A 19 3.71 9.76 24.73
CA PRO A 19 4.86 9.02 25.26
C PRO A 19 4.69 7.50 25.22
N SER A 20 3.44 7.02 25.21
CA SER A 20 3.08 5.61 25.10
C SER A 20 3.25 5.04 23.69
N LEU A 21 3.31 5.90 22.65
CA LEU A 21 3.52 5.45 21.27
C LEU A 21 5.01 5.17 21.03
N LYS A 22 5.33 3.93 20.69
CA LYS A 22 6.68 3.50 20.28
C LYS A 22 6.65 3.14 18.79
N VAL A 23 7.55 3.72 18.01
CA VAL A 23 7.78 3.37 16.60
C VAL A 23 9.14 2.70 16.52
N MET A 24 9.13 1.42 16.16
CA MET A 24 10.34 0.61 16.00
C MET A 24 10.68 0.54 14.51
N MET A 25 11.71 1.30 14.11
CA MET A 25 12.20 1.31 12.73
C MET A 25 13.15 0.14 12.49
N SER A 26 13.26 -0.31 11.23
CA SER A 26 14.11 -1.45 10.86
C SER A 26 13.83 -2.72 11.67
N THR A 27 12.56 -2.91 12.02
CA THR A 27 12.05 -4.05 12.77
C THR A 27 10.96 -4.72 11.94
N GLU A 28 11.10 -6.00 11.66
CA GLU A 28 10.19 -6.78 10.84
C GLU A 28 9.41 -7.76 11.72
N ALA A 29 8.08 -7.78 11.57
CA ALA A 29 7.25 -8.82 12.17
C ALA A 29 7.39 -10.10 11.32
N THR A 30 7.78 -11.21 11.94
CA THR A 30 8.09 -12.47 11.27
C THR A 30 7.07 -13.57 11.54
N GLY A 31 6.25 -13.41 12.59
CA GLY A 31 5.26 -14.40 12.99
C GLY A 31 4.31 -13.90 14.06
N LEU A 32 3.42 -14.77 14.49
CA LEU A 32 2.46 -14.54 15.57
C LEU A 32 2.78 -15.42 16.80
N ILE A 33 2.59 -14.85 17.98
CA ILE A 33 2.65 -15.58 19.23
C ILE A 33 1.23 -15.96 19.63
N HIS A 34 1.02 -17.24 19.96
CA HIS A 34 -0.27 -17.80 20.33
C HIS A 34 -0.30 -18.25 21.79
N ASP A 35 -1.47 -18.12 22.39
CA ASP A 35 -1.86 -18.80 23.63
C ASP A 35 -3.21 -19.50 23.37
N GLY A 36 -3.15 -20.79 23.12
CA GLY A 36 -4.27 -21.53 22.53
C GLY A 36 -4.69 -20.94 21.18
N ASP A 37 -5.96 -20.60 21.04
CA ASP A 37 -6.51 -19.99 19.80
C ASP A 37 -6.32 -18.45 19.74
N ARG A 38 -5.82 -17.85 20.82
CA ARG A 38 -5.65 -16.40 20.91
C ARG A 38 -4.27 -15.97 20.44
N VAL A 39 -4.22 -14.93 19.60
CA VAL A 39 -2.99 -14.19 19.31
C VAL A 39 -2.68 -13.28 20.50
N VAL A 40 -1.47 -13.42 21.05
CA VAL A 40 -1.00 -12.67 22.23
C VAL A 40 0.24 -11.84 21.92
N GLY A 41 0.59 -11.65 20.65
CA GLY A 41 1.71 -10.85 20.23
C GLY A 41 2.28 -11.24 18.86
N VAL A 42 3.46 -10.70 18.59
CA VAL A 42 4.21 -10.96 17.36
C VAL A 42 5.65 -11.35 17.66
N GLU A 43 6.18 -12.24 16.83
CA GLU A 43 7.62 -12.43 16.70
C GLU A 43 8.18 -11.33 15.80
N ALA A 44 9.29 -10.74 16.18
CA ALA A 44 9.93 -9.66 15.44
C ALA A 44 11.44 -9.86 15.35
N THR A 45 12.04 -9.27 14.32
CA THR A 45 13.50 -9.32 14.10
C THR A 45 14.00 -7.91 13.74
N ASP A 46 15.12 -7.54 14.32
CA ASP A 46 15.89 -6.35 14.00
C ASP A 46 17.37 -6.68 13.83
N ALA A 47 18.24 -5.65 13.80
CA ALA A 47 19.70 -5.82 13.65
C ALA A 47 20.36 -6.55 14.83
N GLN A 48 19.72 -6.64 15.99
CA GLN A 48 20.19 -7.31 17.19
C GLN A 48 19.73 -8.76 17.29
N GLY A 49 18.74 -9.16 16.48
CA GLY A 49 18.21 -10.52 16.41
C GLY A 49 16.70 -10.58 16.57
N SER A 50 16.20 -11.80 16.82
CA SER A 50 14.77 -12.06 16.99
C SER A 50 14.34 -11.88 18.45
N PHE A 51 13.14 -11.35 18.66
CA PHE A 51 12.53 -11.13 19.95
C PHE A 51 10.99 -11.18 19.85
N GLU A 52 10.32 -11.23 21.00
CA GLU A 52 8.87 -11.25 21.11
C GLU A 52 8.32 -9.90 21.58
N ILE A 53 7.18 -9.49 21.02
CA ILE A 53 6.37 -8.38 21.51
C ILE A 53 5.00 -8.94 21.88
N ARG A 54 4.66 -8.92 23.17
CA ARG A 54 3.36 -9.38 23.67
C ARG A 54 2.38 -8.22 23.78
N ALA A 55 1.11 -8.49 23.46
CA ALA A 55 0.05 -7.47 23.43
C ALA A 55 -1.32 -8.10 23.67
N ASP A 56 -2.24 -7.32 24.24
CA ASP A 56 -3.66 -7.67 24.41
C ASP A 56 -4.40 -7.71 23.08
N LEU A 57 -3.94 -6.90 22.12
CA LEU A 57 -4.45 -6.86 20.74
C LEU A 57 -3.28 -6.63 19.77
N THR A 58 -3.21 -7.46 18.75
CA THR A 58 -2.38 -7.25 17.56
C THR A 58 -3.24 -6.67 16.45
N VAL A 59 -2.83 -5.53 15.86
CA VAL A 59 -3.47 -4.97 14.66
C VAL A 59 -2.51 -5.09 13.49
N ALA A 60 -2.82 -5.96 12.54
CA ALA A 60 -2.01 -6.19 11.36
C ALA A 60 -2.31 -5.15 10.28
N CYS A 61 -1.31 -4.35 9.93
CA CYS A 61 -1.32 -3.32 8.89
C CYS A 61 -0.16 -3.55 7.91
N ASP A 62 0.30 -4.80 7.75
CA ASP A 62 1.52 -5.20 7.05
C ASP A 62 1.34 -5.33 5.53
N GLY A 63 0.18 -4.86 5.02
CA GLY A 63 -0.04 -4.64 3.62
C GLY A 63 -0.42 -5.89 2.82
N ARG A 64 -0.41 -5.76 1.49
CA ARG A 64 -0.86 -6.81 0.55
C ARG A 64 -0.03 -8.09 0.58
N HIS A 65 1.19 -8.03 1.08
CA HIS A 65 2.11 -9.16 1.25
C HIS A 65 2.21 -9.60 2.72
N SER A 66 1.13 -9.39 3.47
CA SER A 66 1.02 -9.69 4.89
C SER A 66 1.58 -11.06 5.25
N VAL A 67 2.47 -11.09 6.24
CA VAL A 67 2.95 -12.32 6.88
C VAL A 67 1.97 -12.79 7.97
N VAL A 68 1.18 -11.87 8.50
CA VAL A 68 0.21 -12.14 9.56
C VAL A 68 -0.98 -12.95 9.05
N ARG A 69 -1.50 -12.64 7.85
CA ARG A 69 -2.66 -13.35 7.27
C ARG A 69 -2.49 -14.86 7.23
N PRO A 70 -1.44 -15.42 6.60
CA PRO A 70 -1.22 -16.85 6.56
C PRO A 70 -0.89 -17.43 7.95
N SER A 71 -0.11 -16.71 8.78
CA SER A 71 0.22 -17.14 10.14
C SER A 71 -1.02 -17.29 11.03
N ALA A 72 -2.04 -16.45 10.81
CA ALA A 72 -3.32 -16.52 11.52
C ALA A 72 -4.32 -17.52 10.88
N GLY A 73 -3.96 -18.16 9.76
CA GLY A 73 -4.88 -19.04 9.03
C GLY A 73 -6.11 -18.30 8.48
N LEU A 74 -5.96 -17.01 8.14
CA LEU A 74 -7.04 -16.21 7.57
C LEU A 74 -7.15 -16.44 6.07
N GLU A 75 -8.36 -16.74 5.62
CA GLU A 75 -8.65 -17.08 4.23
C GLU A 75 -8.79 -15.81 3.38
N VAL A 76 -8.03 -15.74 2.29
CA VAL A 76 -8.07 -14.65 1.31
C VAL A 76 -9.01 -15.03 0.17
N GLU A 77 -9.93 -14.14 -0.16
CA GLU A 77 -10.74 -14.20 -1.37
C GLU A 77 -10.05 -13.38 -2.46
N GLU A 78 -9.50 -14.07 -3.48
CA GLU A 78 -8.88 -13.41 -4.63
C GLU A 78 -9.95 -12.98 -5.62
N ILE A 79 -10.03 -11.66 -5.86
CA ILE A 79 -10.96 -11.07 -6.83
C ILE A 79 -10.27 -10.90 -8.17
N GLY A 80 -8.94 -10.65 -8.12
CA GLY A 80 -8.11 -10.43 -9.29
C GLY A 80 -8.20 -9.01 -9.85
N ALA A 81 -7.27 -8.68 -10.74
CA ALA A 81 -7.24 -7.41 -11.45
C ALA A 81 -6.80 -7.63 -12.90
N PRO A 82 -7.44 -6.97 -13.90
CA PRO A 82 -7.11 -7.15 -15.30
C PRO A 82 -5.85 -6.38 -15.72
N MET A 83 -5.20 -5.66 -14.81
CA MET A 83 -4.13 -4.72 -15.12
C MET A 83 -2.98 -4.75 -14.11
N ASP A 84 -1.83 -4.25 -14.57
CA ASP A 84 -0.70 -3.81 -13.75
C ASP A 84 -0.39 -2.35 -14.07
N VAL A 85 0.45 -1.71 -13.23
CA VAL A 85 0.79 -0.29 -13.42
C VAL A 85 2.30 -0.13 -13.43
N LEU A 86 2.80 0.63 -14.41
CA LEU A 86 4.18 1.04 -14.50
C LEU A 86 4.31 2.46 -13.98
N TRP A 87 5.07 2.62 -12.88
CA TRP A 87 5.37 3.90 -12.27
C TRP A 87 6.74 4.41 -12.70
N PHE A 88 6.79 5.66 -13.15
CA PHE A 88 8.03 6.33 -13.49
C PHE A 88 7.91 7.85 -13.29
N ARG A 89 9.02 8.56 -13.42
CA ARG A 89 9.07 10.01 -13.34
C ARG A 89 9.54 10.59 -14.66
N ALA A 90 9.04 11.78 -14.98
CA ALA A 90 9.50 12.59 -16.10
C ALA A 90 9.61 14.06 -15.63
N SER A 91 10.66 14.76 -15.97
CA SER A 91 10.79 16.17 -15.66
C SER A 91 9.64 16.97 -16.24
N ARG A 92 9.22 18.01 -15.54
CA ARG A 92 8.14 18.90 -15.96
C ARG A 92 8.72 20.19 -16.52
N GLY A 93 8.34 20.52 -17.75
CA GLY A 93 8.63 21.81 -18.37
C GLY A 93 7.77 22.94 -17.76
N SER A 94 8.21 24.17 -17.94
CA SER A 94 7.59 25.37 -17.34
C SER A 94 6.19 25.69 -17.88
N ASN A 95 5.85 25.24 -19.08
CA ASN A 95 4.59 25.58 -19.77
C ASN A 95 3.75 24.35 -20.16
N GLU A 96 3.95 23.22 -19.48
CA GLU A 96 3.21 22.01 -19.77
C GLU A 96 1.82 22.05 -19.12
N GLU A 97 0.81 21.67 -19.91
CA GLU A 97 -0.56 21.59 -19.45
C GLU A 97 -0.70 20.46 -18.41
N SER A 98 -1.37 20.73 -17.31
CA SER A 98 -1.65 19.74 -16.27
C SER A 98 -2.83 18.88 -16.72
N VAL A 99 -2.53 17.68 -17.21
CA VAL A 99 -3.53 16.65 -17.54
C VAL A 99 -3.42 15.54 -16.52
N PHE A 100 -4.51 15.31 -15.78
CA PHE A 100 -4.53 14.30 -14.73
C PHE A 100 -4.58 12.86 -15.27
N ALA A 101 -5.40 12.62 -16.30
CA ALA A 101 -5.55 11.30 -16.89
C ALA A 101 -5.82 11.38 -18.39
N ARG A 102 -5.31 10.42 -19.12
CA ARG A 102 -5.66 10.15 -20.52
C ARG A 102 -6.08 8.69 -20.64
N ILE A 103 -7.21 8.49 -21.33
CA ILE A 103 -7.81 7.19 -21.56
C ILE A 103 -8.09 7.10 -23.06
N GLU A 104 -7.50 6.12 -23.67
CA GLU A 104 -7.75 5.75 -25.07
C GLU A 104 -8.08 4.25 -25.16
N ALA A 105 -8.48 3.77 -26.34
CA ALA A 105 -8.86 2.37 -26.52
C ALA A 105 -7.72 1.42 -26.07
N GLY A 106 -7.93 0.73 -24.94
CA GLY A 106 -6.97 -0.23 -24.38
C GLY A 106 -5.76 0.35 -23.67
N GLN A 107 -5.70 1.68 -23.47
CA GLN A 107 -4.59 2.36 -22.82
C GLN A 107 -5.09 3.40 -21.82
N MET A 108 -4.38 3.51 -20.70
CA MET A 108 -4.66 4.54 -19.71
C MET A 108 -3.35 5.01 -19.08
N MET A 109 -3.25 6.30 -18.88
CA MET A 109 -2.15 6.93 -18.16
C MET A 109 -2.65 8.00 -17.22
N VAL A 110 -2.10 8.03 -16.03
CA VAL A 110 -2.30 9.10 -15.03
C VAL A 110 -1.00 9.85 -14.86
N THR A 111 -1.08 11.18 -14.88
CA THR A 111 0.06 12.08 -14.62
C THR A 111 -0.26 12.97 -13.44
N LEU A 112 0.54 12.87 -12.39
CA LEU A 112 0.41 13.67 -11.18
C LEU A 112 1.48 14.77 -11.20
N ASP A 113 1.03 16.02 -11.21
CA ASP A 113 1.91 17.19 -11.10
C ASP A 113 2.54 17.25 -9.70
N ARG A 114 3.87 17.21 -9.64
CA ARG A 114 4.66 17.33 -8.41
C ARG A 114 5.51 18.63 -8.38
N GLY A 115 5.13 19.61 -9.22
CA GLY A 115 5.81 20.89 -9.35
C GLY A 115 7.01 20.84 -10.31
N THR A 116 8.02 20.05 -10.00
CA THR A 116 9.25 19.95 -10.81
C THR A 116 9.27 18.70 -11.71
N TYR A 117 8.38 17.75 -11.48
CA TYR A 117 8.30 16.52 -12.26
C TYR A 117 6.87 15.97 -12.33
N TRP A 118 6.62 15.15 -13.34
CA TRP A 118 5.44 14.33 -13.46
C TRP A 118 5.68 12.98 -12.79
N GLN A 119 4.81 12.58 -11.88
CA GLN A 119 4.71 11.20 -11.45
C GLN A 119 3.71 10.49 -12.34
N CYS A 120 4.19 9.53 -13.10
CA CYS A 120 3.44 8.87 -14.17
C CYS A 120 3.05 7.46 -13.78
N ALA A 121 1.80 7.09 -14.04
CA ALA A 121 1.26 5.75 -13.88
C ALA A 121 0.70 5.30 -15.24
N TYR A 122 1.40 4.41 -15.92
CA TYR A 122 0.99 3.82 -17.17
C TYR A 122 0.40 2.44 -16.95
N VAL A 123 -0.86 2.27 -17.31
CA VAL A 123 -1.59 1.03 -17.11
C VAL A 123 -1.30 0.06 -18.25
N ILE A 124 -0.98 -1.18 -17.91
CA ILE A 124 -0.77 -2.28 -18.86
C ILE A 124 -1.68 -3.46 -18.51
N PRO A 125 -2.03 -4.32 -19.46
CA PRO A 125 -2.73 -5.57 -19.16
C PRO A 125 -1.94 -6.42 -18.17
N LYS A 126 -2.65 -7.16 -17.33
CA LYS A 126 -2.07 -8.01 -16.29
C LYS A 126 -1.01 -8.96 -16.84
N GLY A 127 0.17 -8.97 -16.19
CA GLY A 127 1.27 -9.87 -16.55
C GLY A 127 2.02 -9.51 -17.84
N GLN A 128 1.74 -8.35 -18.47
CA GLN A 128 2.35 -7.98 -19.75
C GLN A 128 3.65 -7.16 -19.64
N TYR A 129 4.22 -7.06 -18.44
CA TYR A 129 5.43 -6.26 -18.23
C TYR A 129 6.62 -6.73 -19.10
N ASP A 130 6.85 -8.04 -19.15
CA ASP A 130 7.95 -8.58 -19.95
C ASP A 130 7.74 -8.38 -21.45
N ALA A 131 6.50 -8.46 -21.93
CA ALA A 131 6.16 -8.14 -23.31
C ALA A 131 6.36 -6.64 -23.64
N VAL A 132 6.10 -5.75 -22.67
CA VAL A 132 6.42 -4.32 -22.79
C VAL A 132 7.93 -4.12 -22.89
N LYS A 133 8.71 -4.76 -22.03
CA LYS A 133 10.19 -4.70 -22.04
C LYS A 133 10.79 -5.24 -23.34
N ALA A 134 10.25 -6.33 -23.86
CA ALA A 134 10.73 -6.95 -25.10
C ALA A 134 10.62 -6.05 -26.33
N ARG A 135 9.66 -5.08 -26.33
CA ARG A 135 9.54 -4.08 -27.39
C ARG A 135 10.61 -2.99 -27.33
N GLY A 136 11.35 -2.91 -26.24
CA GLY A 136 12.43 -1.95 -26.03
C GLY A 136 11.97 -0.64 -25.37
N LEU A 137 12.93 0.02 -24.73
CA LEU A 137 12.68 1.25 -23.98
C LEU A 137 12.22 2.42 -24.86
N ASP A 138 12.75 2.51 -26.09
CA ASP A 138 12.37 3.58 -27.02
C ASP A 138 10.93 3.41 -27.52
N ALA A 139 10.49 2.19 -27.75
CA ALA A 139 9.10 1.90 -28.09
C ALA A 139 8.16 2.23 -26.90
N PHE A 140 8.57 1.93 -25.68
CA PHE A 140 7.86 2.33 -24.47
C PHE A 140 7.73 3.85 -24.37
N ARG A 141 8.85 4.61 -24.48
CA ARG A 141 8.86 6.08 -24.46
C ARG A 141 7.95 6.68 -25.54
N ALA A 142 8.05 6.16 -26.77
CA ALA A 142 7.21 6.60 -27.89
C ALA A 142 5.71 6.37 -27.61
N GLY A 143 5.33 5.19 -27.12
CA GLY A 143 3.96 4.87 -26.75
C GLY A 143 3.41 5.78 -25.64
N VAL A 144 4.22 6.02 -24.63
CA VAL A 144 3.86 6.94 -23.53
C VAL A 144 3.66 8.37 -24.02
N VAL A 145 4.54 8.89 -24.88
CA VAL A 145 4.40 10.24 -25.47
C VAL A 145 3.21 10.34 -26.41
N ALA A 146 2.92 9.30 -27.17
CA ALA A 146 1.73 9.26 -28.03
C ALA A 146 0.45 9.41 -27.21
N LEU A 147 0.37 8.70 -26.07
CA LEU A 147 -0.80 8.77 -25.18
C LEU A 147 -0.83 10.08 -24.36
N ALA A 148 0.31 10.56 -23.90
CA ALA A 148 0.44 11.75 -23.03
C ALA A 148 1.51 12.73 -23.58
N PRO A 149 1.18 13.54 -24.61
CA PRO A 149 2.13 14.46 -25.23
C PRO A 149 2.72 15.50 -24.29
N ASN A 150 2.03 15.82 -23.20
CA ASN A 150 2.47 16.78 -22.19
C ASN A 150 3.74 16.38 -21.44
N ILE A 151 4.14 15.10 -21.48
CA ILE A 151 5.39 14.65 -20.83
C ILE A 151 6.56 14.49 -21.80
N LYS A 152 6.39 14.91 -23.07
CA LYS A 152 7.40 14.71 -24.14
C LYS A 152 8.75 15.30 -23.77
N SER A 153 8.78 16.45 -23.11
CA SER A 153 10.03 17.13 -22.74
C SER A 153 10.84 16.33 -21.71
N GLY A 154 10.17 15.63 -20.79
CA GLY A 154 10.79 14.94 -19.66
C GLY A 154 10.91 13.43 -19.81
N ILE A 155 10.33 12.81 -20.86
CA ILE A 155 10.35 11.33 -20.99
C ILE A 155 11.77 10.77 -21.16
N GLY A 156 12.72 11.59 -21.61
CA GLY A 156 14.14 11.23 -21.70
C GLY A 156 14.82 10.91 -20.37
N ASP A 157 14.21 11.27 -19.25
CA ASP A 157 14.69 10.92 -17.90
C ASP A 157 14.55 9.43 -17.58
N VAL A 158 13.65 8.75 -18.25
CA VAL A 158 13.53 7.29 -18.19
C VAL A 158 14.66 6.70 -19.03
N LYS A 159 15.83 6.49 -18.43
CA LYS A 159 17.07 6.06 -19.12
C LYS A 159 17.20 4.55 -19.21
N SER A 160 16.60 3.83 -18.29
CA SER A 160 16.64 2.38 -18.20
C SER A 160 15.32 1.82 -17.65
N TRP A 161 15.17 0.51 -17.69
CA TRP A 161 14.04 -0.16 -17.04
C TRP A 161 14.09 -0.05 -15.50
N ASP A 162 15.24 0.32 -14.92
CA ASP A 162 15.34 0.58 -13.49
C ASP A 162 14.59 1.85 -13.07
N ASP A 163 14.32 2.76 -14.00
CA ASP A 163 13.52 3.97 -13.78
C ASP A 163 12.01 3.68 -13.83
N VAL A 164 11.63 2.49 -14.29
CA VAL A 164 10.23 2.04 -14.43
C VAL A 164 9.91 0.97 -13.40
N LYS A 165 9.07 1.30 -12.41
CA LYS A 165 8.70 0.39 -11.34
C LYS A 165 7.36 -0.28 -11.62
N LEU A 166 7.37 -1.61 -11.68
CA LEU A 166 6.15 -2.41 -11.78
C LEU A 166 5.41 -2.41 -10.44
N LEU A 167 4.15 -2.00 -10.47
CA LEU A 167 3.17 -2.29 -9.44
C LEU A 167 2.29 -3.44 -9.93
N THR A 168 2.52 -4.63 -9.42
CA THR A 168 1.61 -5.76 -9.61
C THR A 168 0.34 -5.50 -8.82
N VAL A 169 -0.75 -5.25 -9.53
CA VAL A 169 -2.04 -4.95 -8.89
C VAL A 169 -2.64 -6.24 -8.36
N ALA A 170 -2.96 -6.25 -7.07
CA ALA A 170 -3.73 -7.30 -6.42
C ALA A 170 -5.06 -6.69 -5.94
N VAL A 171 -6.15 -7.39 -6.17
CA VAL A 171 -7.47 -7.07 -5.61
C VAL A 171 -7.97 -8.30 -4.91
N ASN A 172 -7.95 -8.25 -3.59
CA ASN A 172 -8.39 -9.34 -2.73
C ASN A 172 -8.89 -8.81 -1.40
N ARG A 173 -9.58 -9.64 -0.65
CA ARG A 173 -10.00 -9.34 0.71
C ARG A 173 -9.96 -10.60 1.57
N LEU A 174 -9.85 -10.41 2.87
CA LEU A 174 -10.07 -11.49 3.84
C LEU A 174 -11.57 -11.80 3.94
N LYS A 175 -11.94 -13.07 4.02
CA LYS A 175 -13.31 -13.47 4.34
C LYS A 175 -13.67 -13.11 5.80
N ARG A 176 -12.68 -13.15 6.68
CA ARG A 176 -12.76 -12.74 8.08
C ARG A 176 -11.51 -11.95 8.44
N TRP A 177 -11.67 -10.79 9.05
CA TRP A 177 -10.55 -9.88 9.36
C TRP A 177 -9.98 -10.11 10.76
N THR A 178 -10.62 -10.96 11.54
CA THR A 178 -10.34 -11.09 12.97
C THR A 178 -10.04 -12.53 13.38
N ARG A 179 -9.27 -12.65 14.45
CA ARG A 179 -9.11 -13.81 15.31
C ARG A 179 -9.10 -13.33 16.76
N PRO A 180 -9.29 -14.19 17.76
CA PRO A 180 -9.07 -13.78 19.15
C PRO A 180 -7.71 -13.10 19.31
N GLY A 181 -7.71 -11.83 19.73
CA GLY A 181 -6.50 -11.03 19.90
C GLY A 181 -5.84 -10.48 18.62
N LEU A 182 -6.47 -10.62 17.46
CA LEU A 182 -5.97 -10.14 16.17
C LEU A 182 -7.05 -9.45 15.35
N LEU A 183 -6.71 -8.29 14.79
CA LEU A 183 -7.48 -7.58 13.76
C LEU A 183 -6.56 -7.25 12.58
N CYS A 184 -6.99 -7.55 11.35
CA CYS A 184 -6.32 -7.09 10.13
C CYS A 184 -7.07 -5.88 9.57
N ILE A 185 -6.35 -4.83 9.13
CA ILE A 185 -6.92 -3.63 8.49
C ILE A 185 -6.08 -3.20 7.29
N GLY A 186 -6.62 -2.29 6.49
CA GLY A 186 -5.97 -1.79 5.28
C GLY A 186 -5.66 -2.88 4.26
N ASP A 187 -4.57 -2.75 3.52
CA ASP A 187 -4.18 -3.73 2.49
C ASP A 187 -3.91 -5.15 3.07
N ALA A 188 -3.74 -5.29 4.38
CA ALA A 188 -3.69 -6.59 5.04
C ALA A 188 -5.07 -7.27 5.11
N ALA A 189 -6.15 -6.50 5.15
CA ALA A 189 -7.52 -7.02 5.12
C ALA A 189 -8.11 -7.01 3.70
N HIS A 190 -7.87 -5.94 2.92
CA HIS A 190 -8.48 -5.73 1.61
C HIS A 190 -7.54 -4.96 0.66
N ALA A 191 -6.73 -5.66 -0.08
CA ALA A 191 -5.92 -5.04 -1.13
C ALA A 191 -6.81 -4.64 -2.32
N MET A 192 -6.66 -3.41 -2.80
CA MET A 192 -7.48 -2.87 -3.86
C MET A 192 -6.66 -2.35 -5.04
N SER A 193 -7.36 -2.10 -6.17
CA SER A 193 -6.77 -1.47 -7.35
C SER A 193 -6.32 -0.04 -7.04
N PRO A 194 -5.19 0.43 -7.60
CA PRO A 194 -4.74 1.81 -7.49
C PRO A 194 -5.63 2.80 -8.27
N VAL A 195 -6.58 2.33 -9.06
CA VAL A 195 -7.52 3.17 -9.81
C VAL A 195 -8.36 4.00 -8.82
N GLY A 196 -8.38 5.30 -9.03
CA GLY A 196 -9.01 6.25 -8.12
C GLY A 196 -8.10 6.77 -7.00
N GLY A 197 -6.98 6.11 -6.68
CA GLY A 197 -6.00 6.59 -5.70
C GLY A 197 -6.52 6.64 -4.26
N VAL A 198 -7.48 5.79 -3.90
CA VAL A 198 -8.21 5.86 -2.62
C VAL A 198 -7.78 4.80 -1.60
N GLY A 199 -6.90 3.85 -1.96
CA GLY A 199 -6.50 2.75 -1.07
C GLY A 199 -5.99 3.22 0.29
N VAL A 200 -5.09 4.22 0.31
CA VAL A 200 -4.59 4.80 1.56
C VAL A 200 -5.71 5.44 2.38
N ASN A 201 -6.68 6.09 1.73
CA ASN A 201 -7.79 6.73 2.44
C ASN A 201 -8.68 5.70 3.15
N ILE A 202 -8.95 4.57 2.50
CA ILE A 202 -9.73 3.48 3.11
C ILE A 202 -8.95 2.86 4.26
N SER A 203 -7.66 2.59 4.10
CA SER A 203 -6.83 2.08 5.20
C SER A 203 -6.78 3.04 6.41
N VAL A 204 -6.81 4.36 6.17
CA VAL A 204 -6.92 5.35 7.26
C VAL A 204 -8.30 5.30 7.91
N GLN A 205 -9.36 5.10 7.14
CA GLN A 205 -10.72 4.95 7.69
C GLN A 205 -10.82 3.71 8.59
N ASP A 206 -10.25 2.59 8.19
CA ASP A 206 -10.19 1.39 9.04
C ASP A 206 -9.47 1.68 10.36
N ALA A 207 -8.31 2.36 10.29
CA ALA A 207 -7.54 2.70 11.49
C ALA A 207 -8.33 3.62 12.44
N VAL A 208 -9.09 4.59 11.88
CA VAL A 208 -9.96 5.48 12.66
C VAL A 208 -11.14 4.72 13.24
N ALA A 209 -11.76 3.82 12.47
CA ALA A 209 -12.86 2.97 12.96
C ALA A 209 -12.38 2.07 14.10
N ALA A 210 -11.23 1.39 13.92
CA ALA A 210 -10.63 0.55 14.95
C ALA A 210 -10.34 1.35 16.23
N ALA A 211 -9.74 2.55 16.11
CA ALA A 211 -9.47 3.41 17.25
C ALA A 211 -10.74 3.84 17.98
N ASN A 212 -11.76 4.28 17.24
CA ASN A 212 -13.02 4.76 17.83
C ASN A 212 -13.82 3.64 18.53
N LEU A 213 -13.79 2.43 17.99
CA LEU A 213 -14.56 1.31 18.52
C LEU A 213 -13.86 0.57 19.65
N LEU A 214 -12.52 0.52 19.61
CA LEU A 214 -11.75 -0.37 20.49
C LEU A 214 -10.98 0.37 21.59
N ALA A 215 -10.63 1.65 21.44
CA ALA A 215 -9.73 2.33 22.37
C ALA A 215 -10.28 2.36 23.80
N GLU A 216 -11.54 2.72 23.98
CA GLU A 216 -12.17 2.75 25.31
C GLU A 216 -12.25 1.34 25.93
N LYS A 217 -12.66 0.36 25.12
CA LYS A 217 -12.78 -1.04 25.56
C LYS A 217 -11.45 -1.63 26.03
N LEU A 218 -10.37 -1.32 25.31
CA LEU A 218 -9.01 -1.74 25.66
C LEU A 218 -8.51 -1.17 26.99
N THR A 219 -9.07 -0.06 27.48
CA THR A 219 -8.74 0.45 28.84
C THR A 219 -9.34 -0.39 29.96
N HIS A 220 -10.34 -1.22 29.65
CA HIS A 220 -11.04 -2.07 30.60
C HIS A 220 -10.59 -3.55 30.53
N GLY A 221 -9.77 -3.89 29.56
CA GLY A 221 -9.23 -5.24 29.36
C GLY A 221 -9.18 -5.69 27.90
N PRO A 222 -8.84 -6.94 27.66
CA PRO A 222 -8.80 -7.51 26.30
C PRO A 222 -10.17 -7.46 25.62
N VAL A 223 -10.20 -7.04 24.36
CA VAL A 223 -11.43 -7.01 23.53
C VAL A 223 -11.79 -8.41 23.03
N GLY A 224 -13.10 -8.65 22.90
CA GLY A 224 -13.66 -9.89 22.36
C GLY A 224 -13.73 -9.89 20.82
N GLU A 225 -14.06 -11.06 20.25
CA GLU A 225 -14.20 -11.19 18.79
C GLU A 225 -15.33 -10.33 18.21
N ASP A 226 -16.46 -10.21 18.94
CA ASP A 226 -17.59 -9.38 18.51
C ASP A 226 -17.20 -7.90 18.43
N ASP A 227 -16.35 -7.44 19.35
CA ASP A 227 -15.81 -6.08 19.32
C ASP A 227 -14.93 -5.85 18.10
N LEU A 228 -14.08 -6.84 17.78
CA LEU A 228 -13.20 -6.77 16.61
C LEU A 228 -13.98 -6.85 15.30
N ALA A 229 -15.04 -7.65 15.26
CA ALA A 229 -15.88 -7.82 14.09
C ALA A 229 -16.76 -6.58 13.78
N ALA A 230 -16.87 -5.66 14.72
CA ALA A 230 -17.59 -4.39 14.53
C ALA A 230 -16.79 -3.33 13.76
N VAL A 231 -15.48 -3.52 13.60
CA VAL A 231 -14.59 -2.65 12.82
C VAL A 231 -14.77 -2.88 11.33
#